data_ce4bc6bb09378dacd9e142da073f6aa4
#
_entry.id   ce4bc6bb09378dacd9e142da073f6aa4
#
_cell.length_a   1.000
_cell.length_b   1.000
_cell.length_c   1.000
_cell.angle_alpha   90.00
_cell.angle_beta   90.00
_cell.angle_gamma   90.00
#
_symmetry.space_group_name_H-M   'P 1'
#
loop_
_entity.id
_entity.type
_entity.pdbx_description
1 polymer ?
#
loop_
_entity_poly.entity_id
_entity_poly.type
_entity_poly.pdbx_seq_one_letter_code
_entity_poly.pdbx_strand_id
1 'polypeptide(L)'
;MIRYEIILPNERLRSYRLVTLFIMLAHMVMFGLLYSKAPAEGVSGSLCVIGLVVSISSLLFILIQRTAHKFLTYRPEIAFFILSIIWFILGAYWQGAVVMLLAIIGIITCKKPVVVVNSDGVSYPSFPAKKWTWPELANIMARDGMLTIDCKDNRLIQSVIEK
;
A
#
# COMPACT_ATOMS: atom_id res chain seq x y z
N MET A 1 -6.30 -23.63 -20.51
CA MET A 1 -6.77 -22.21 -20.56
C MET A 1 -5.54 -21.32 -20.55
N ILE A 2 -5.28 -20.59 -21.62
CA ILE A 2 -4.09 -19.72 -21.71
C ILE A 2 -4.44 -18.42 -21.00
N ARG A 3 -3.65 -18.03 -19.98
CA ARG A 3 -3.79 -16.80 -19.20
C ARG A 3 -2.45 -16.09 -19.20
N TYR A 4 -2.44 -14.86 -19.66
CA TYR A 4 -1.27 -13.98 -19.59
C TYR A 4 -1.51 -12.90 -18.54
N GLU A 5 -0.48 -12.63 -17.74
CA GLU A 5 -0.50 -11.59 -16.71
C GLU A 5 0.59 -10.56 -17.01
N ILE A 6 0.16 -9.31 -17.18
CA ILE A 6 1.06 -8.18 -17.43
C ILE A 6 1.06 -7.31 -16.18
N ILE A 7 2.21 -7.18 -15.53
CA ILE A 7 2.37 -6.38 -14.31
C ILE A 7 2.61 -4.93 -14.70
N LEU A 8 1.81 -4.03 -14.15
CA LEU A 8 1.98 -2.58 -14.33
C LEU A 8 2.70 -1.98 -13.12
N PRO A 9 3.48 -0.90 -13.30
CA PRO A 9 4.07 -0.16 -12.20
C PRO A 9 2.99 0.47 -11.31
N ASN A 10 3.17 0.37 -10.00
CA ASN A 10 2.26 0.99 -9.06
C ASN A 10 2.70 2.42 -8.73
N GLU A 11 2.20 3.40 -9.48
CA GLU A 11 2.52 4.83 -9.31
C GLU A 11 2.07 5.37 -7.93
N ARG A 12 1.01 4.78 -7.34
CA ARG A 12 0.48 5.18 -6.04
C ARG A 12 1.40 4.83 -4.88
N LEU A 13 2.34 3.91 -5.10
CA LEU A 13 3.26 3.44 -4.06
C LEU A 13 4.15 4.57 -3.51
N ARG A 14 4.56 5.51 -4.37
CA ARG A 14 5.39 6.66 -3.95
C ARG A 14 4.64 7.58 -3.00
N SER A 15 3.42 7.96 -3.36
CA SER A 15 2.57 8.80 -2.51
C SER A 15 2.20 8.10 -1.20
N TYR A 16 1.87 6.82 -1.26
CA TYR A 16 1.58 6.01 -0.08
C TYR A 16 2.77 5.97 0.88
N ARG A 17 4.00 5.78 0.39
CA ARG A 17 5.22 5.78 1.22
C ARG A 17 5.45 7.12 1.92
N LEU A 18 5.23 8.23 1.23
CA LEU A 18 5.34 9.56 1.83
C LEU A 18 4.32 9.76 2.95
N VAL A 19 3.06 9.43 2.70
CA VAL A 19 1.99 9.51 3.70
C VAL A 19 2.31 8.63 4.90
N THR A 20 2.75 7.39 4.67
CA THR A 20 3.16 6.46 5.74
C THR A 20 4.29 7.04 6.59
N LEU A 21 5.30 7.66 5.97
CA LEU A 21 6.41 8.29 6.68
C LEU A 21 5.91 9.39 7.62
N PHE A 22 5.04 10.29 7.15
CA PHE A 22 4.46 11.34 7.99
C PHE A 22 3.62 10.79 9.14
N ILE A 23 2.82 9.75 8.88
CA ILE A 23 1.98 9.12 9.91
C ILE A 23 2.86 8.43 10.96
N MET A 24 3.93 7.74 10.59
CA MET A 24 4.85 7.11 11.52
C MET A 24 5.60 8.14 12.38
N LEU A 25 6.01 9.28 11.79
CA LEU A 25 6.58 10.40 12.53
C LEU A 25 5.59 10.96 13.56
N ALA A 26 4.33 11.15 13.17
CA ALA A 26 3.29 11.62 14.07
C ALA A 26 3.08 10.64 15.24
N HIS A 27 3.05 9.33 14.97
CA HIS A 27 2.94 8.31 16.03
C HIS A 27 4.14 8.32 16.97
N MET A 28 5.36 8.47 16.43
CA MET A 28 6.56 8.59 17.26
C MET A 28 6.45 9.77 18.24
N VAL A 29 6.02 10.94 17.76
CA VAL A 29 5.80 12.12 18.62
C VAL A 29 4.69 11.86 19.64
N MET A 30 3.55 11.30 19.22
CA MET A 30 2.42 11.03 20.11
C MET A 30 2.78 10.03 21.22
N PHE A 31 3.44 8.93 20.90
CA PHE A 31 3.87 7.96 21.92
C PHE A 31 4.95 8.53 22.84
N GLY A 32 5.86 9.38 22.31
CA GLY A 32 6.84 10.10 23.13
C GLY A 32 6.18 11.04 24.15
N LEU A 33 5.17 11.82 23.71
CA LEU A 33 4.39 12.69 24.59
C LEU A 33 3.55 11.91 25.61
N LEU A 34 2.95 10.79 25.22
CA LEU A 34 2.20 9.95 26.14
C LEU A 34 3.13 9.31 27.18
N TYR A 35 4.28 8.82 26.76
CA TYR A 35 5.29 8.25 27.67
C TYR A 35 5.76 9.26 28.70
N SER A 36 5.98 10.53 28.32
CA SER A 36 6.40 11.58 29.24
C SER A 36 5.35 11.92 30.33
N LYS A 37 4.07 11.58 30.08
CA LYS A 37 2.94 11.81 30.99
C LYS A 37 2.48 10.54 31.71
N ALA A 38 2.85 9.36 31.22
CA ALA A 38 2.48 8.09 31.82
C ALA A 38 3.40 7.79 33.01
N PRO A 39 2.90 7.15 34.09
CA PRO A 39 3.75 6.65 35.14
C PRO A 39 4.73 5.62 34.55
N ALA A 40 6.01 5.74 34.90
CA ALA A 40 7.09 4.89 34.36
C ALA A 40 6.85 3.38 34.60
N GLU A 41 6.10 3.06 35.64
CA GLU A 41 5.73 1.71 36.00
C GLU A 41 4.25 1.48 35.70
N GLY A 42 3.99 0.68 34.67
CA GLY A 42 2.62 0.28 34.31
C GLY A 42 2.46 -0.17 32.88
N VAL A 43 1.34 -0.82 32.58
CA VAL A 43 0.99 -1.33 31.26
C VAL A 43 0.98 -0.20 30.21
N SER A 44 0.51 1.00 30.58
CA SER A 44 0.47 2.15 29.67
C SER A 44 1.86 2.63 29.25
N GLY A 45 2.81 2.70 30.18
CA GLY A 45 4.19 3.05 29.88
C GLY A 45 4.87 2.04 28.95
N SER A 46 4.71 0.76 29.23
CA SER A 46 5.25 -0.32 28.38
C SER A 46 4.66 -0.28 26.95
N LEU A 47 3.36 -0.04 26.82
CA LEU A 47 2.71 0.08 25.52
C LEU A 47 3.18 1.30 24.73
N CYS A 48 3.45 2.43 25.40
CA CYS A 48 4.05 3.60 24.74
C CYS A 48 5.45 3.30 24.20
N VAL A 49 6.28 2.58 24.97
CA VAL A 49 7.62 2.15 24.52
C VAL A 49 7.51 1.23 23.30
N ILE A 50 6.62 0.24 23.33
CA ILE A 50 6.39 -0.66 22.19
C ILE A 50 5.94 0.15 20.96
N GLY A 51 5.01 1.08 21.12
CA GLY A 51 4.55 1.96 20.06
C GLY A 51 5.66 2.82 19.47
N LEU A 52 6.57 3.35 20.30
CA LEU A 52 7.77 4.06 19.87
C LEU A 52 8.70 3.15 19.04
N VAL A 53 9.02 1.96 19.54
CA VAL A 53 9.90 0.99 18.88
C VAL A 53 9.31 0.60 17.52
N VAL A 54 8.00 0.31 17.43
CA VAL A 54 7.33 -0.01 16.16
C VAL A 54 7.40 1.17 15.19
N SER A 55 7.16 2.38 15.65
CA SER A 55 7.20 3.59 14.79
C SER A 55 8.60 3.87 14.28
N ILE A 56 9.63 3.80 15.15
CA ILE A 56 11.04 4.05 14.78
C ILE A 56 11.53 2.96 13.82
N SER A 57 11.29 1.69 14.12
CA SER A 57 11.69 0.58 13.24
C SER A 57 11.03 0.70 11.86
N SER A 58 9.76 1.08 11.80
CA SER A 58 9.03 1.33 10.55
C SER A 58 9.65 2.45 9.75
N LEU A 59 10.01 3.58 10.37
CA LEU A 59 10.70 4.70 9.72
C LEU A 59 12.04 4.27 9.15
N LEU A 60 12.85 3.56 9.94
CA LEU A 60 14.15 3.05 9.49
C LEU A 60 14.00 2.14 8.28
N PHE A 61 13.04 1.21 8.31
CA PHE A 61 12.77 0.32 7.16
C PHE A 61 12.36 1.10 5.90
N ILE A 62 11.49 2.10 6.02
CA ILE A 62 11.09 2.95 4.88
C ILE A 62 12.30 3.69 4.29
N LEU A 63 13.20 4.20 5.14
CA LEU A 63 14.41 4.90 4.70
C LEU A 63 15.41 3.95 4.04
N ILE A 64 15.64 2.77 4.62
CA ILE A 64 16.56 1.76 4.07
C ILE A 64 16.04 1.23 2.72
N GLN A 65 14.73 1.01 2.56
CA GLN A 65 14.17 0.61 1.28
C GLN A 65 14.38 1.62 0.15
N ARG A 66 14.54 2.90 0.50
CA ARG A 66 14.85 3.95 -0.50
C ARG A 66 16.25 3.78 -1.08
N THR A 67 17.19 3.24 -0.31
CA THR A 67 18.60 3.07 -0.69
C THR A 67 18.93 1.66 -1.18
N ALA A 68 18.28 0.65 -0.60
CA ALA A 68 18.54 -0.77 -0.92
C ALA A 68 17.53 -1.29 -1.95
N HIS A 69 17.95 -1.34 -3.21
CA HIS A 69 17.08 -1.60 -4.36
C HIS A 69 16.40 -2.98 -4.44
N LYS A 70 16.62 -3.96 -3.56
CA LYS A 70 16.14 -5.32 -3.89
C LYS A 70 15.70 -6.30 -2.78
N PHE A 71 15.98 -6.14 -1.50
CA PHE A 71 15.88 -7.31 -0.61
C PHE A 71 14.85 -7.33 0.50
N LEU A 72 14.26 -6.21 0.90
CA LEU A 72 13.24 -6.23 1.95
C LEU A 72 11.94 -5.59 1.48
N THR A 73 10.93 -6.43 1.22
CA THR A 73 9.57 -5.94 0.98
C THR A 73 8.94 -5.59 2.34
N TYR A 74 9.22 -4.39 2.84
CA TYR A 74 8.57 -3.89 4.03
C TYR A 74 7.08 -3.64 3.75
N ARG A 75 6.23 -4.15 4.62
CA ARG A 75 4.78 -3.96 4.58
C ARG A 75 4.36 -3.07 5.74
N PRO A 76 4.22 -1.76 5.53
CA PRO A 76 3.85 -0.81 6.59
C PRO A 76 2.47 -1.11 7.20
N GLU A 77 1.63 -1.85 6.51
CA GLU A 77 0.31 -2.26 6.99
C GLU A 77 0.40 -3.05 8.30
N ILE A 78 1.42 -3.90 8.44
CA ILE A 78 1.64 -4.70 9.65
C ILE A 78 1.92 -3.77 10.84
N ALA A 79 2.75 -2.75 10.65
CA ALA A 79 3.03 -1.78 11.70
C ALA A 79 1.77 -1.00 12.08
N PHE A 80 0.94 -0.59 11.12
CA PHE A 80 -0.33 0.07 11.40
C PHE A 80 -1.29 -0.83 12.17
N PHE A 81 -1.38 -2.13 11.87
CA PHE A 81 -2.18 -3.07 12.66
C PHE A 81 -1.71 -3.14 14.11
N ILE A 82 -0.39 -3.26 14.34
CA ILE A 82 0.17 -3.30 15.69
C ILE A 82 -0.14 -1.99 16.43
N LEU A 83 0.10 -0.84 15.81
CA LEU A 83 -0.18 0.47 16.40
C LEU A 83 -1.67 0.65 16.71
N SER A 84 -2.56 0.19 15.84
CA SER A 84 -4.01 0.21 16.06
C SER A 84 -4.40 -0.57 17.33
N ILE A 85 -3.84 -1.79 17.50
CA ILE A 85 -4.09 -2.60 18.70
C ILE A 85 -3.60 -1.87 19.95
N ILE A 86 -2.42 -1.25 19.92
CA ILE A 86 -1.89 -0.47 21.03
C ILE A 86 -2.83 0.67 21.41
N TRP A 87 -3.35 1.42 20.42
CA TRP A 87 -4.31 2.50 20.65
C TRP A 87 -5.61 2.01 21.28
N PHE A 88 -6.14 0.84 20.83
CA PHE A 88 -7.32 0.24 21.43
C PHE A 88 -7.09 -0.14 22.89
N ILE A 89 -5.94 -0.74 23.24
CA ILE A 89 -5.61 -1.12 24.62
C ILE A 89 -5.43 0.13 25.50
N LEU A 90 -4.87 1.22 24.97
CA LEU A 90 -4.75 2.50 25.66
C LEU A 90 -6.09 3.25 25.82
N GLY A 91 -7.21 2.69 25.34
CA GLY A 91 -8.55 3.31 25.41
C GLY A 91 -8.78 4.42 24.38
N ALA A 92 -7.85 4.67 23.49
CA ALA A 92 -7.94 5.67 22.43
C ALA A 92 -8.60 5.09 21.18
N TYR A 93 -9.87 4.71 21.29
CA TYR A 93 -10.61 3.94 20.27
C TYR A 93 -10.67 4.62 18.91
N TRP A 94 -10.84 5.94 18.89
CA TRP A 94 -10.90 6.70 17.63
C TRP A 94 -9.58 6.65 16.87
N GLN A 95 -8.46 6.86 17.56
CA GLN A 95 -7.12 6.76 16.97
C GLN A 95 -6.86 5.35 16.47
N GLY A 96 -7.21 4.33 17.25
CA GLY A 96 -7.12 2.94 16.85
C GLY A 96 -7.91 2.63 15.59
N ALA A 97 -9.15 3.11 15.48
CA ALA A 97 -10.00 2.91 14.32
C ALA A 97 -9.43 3.60 13.05
N VAL A 98 -8.93 4.82 13.16
CA VAL A 98 -8.29 5.53 12.04
C VAL A 98 -7.05 4.80 11.55
N VAL A 99 -6.18 4.35 12.46
CA VAL A 99 -4.96 3.61 12.11
C VAL A 99 -5.28 2.26 11.50
N MET A 100 -6.33 1.57 11.97
CA MET A 100 -6.83 0.33 11.38
C MET A 100 -7.31 0.55 9.94
N LEU A 101 -8.06 1.62 9.70
CA LEU A 101 -8.51 2.00 8.36
C LEU A 101 -7.32 2.24 7.42
N LEU A 102 -6.28 2.94 7.89
CA LEU A 102 -5.05 3.16 7.12
C LEU A 102 -4.32 1.86 6.78
N ALA A 103 -4.30 0.89 7.70
CA ALA A 103 -3.76 -0.44 7.43
C ALA A 103 -4.50 -1.14 6.28
N ILE A 104 -5.84 -1.10 6.31
CA ILE A 104 -6.69 -1.70 5.26
C ILE A 104 -6.47 -1.00 3.91
N ILE A 105 -6.46 0.34 3.89
CA ILE A 105 -6.18 1.12 2.68
C ILE A 105 -4.79 0.77 2.14
N GLY A 106 -3.80 0.60 3.01
CA GLY A 106 -2.45 0.20 2.65
C GLY A 106 -2.41 -1.12 1.90
N ILE A 107 -3.10 -2.15 2.41
CA ILE A 107 -3.19 -3.47 1.76
C ILE A 107 -3.73 -3.35 0.32
N ILE A 108 -4.74 -2.50 0.12
CA ILE A 108 -5.34 -2.29 -1.20
C ILE A 108 -4.39 -1.52 -2.12
N THR A 109 -3.76 -0.46 -1.60
CA THR A 109 -2.87 0.43 -2.37
C THR A 109 -1.56 -0.24 -2.78
N CYS A 110 -1.02 -1.14 -1.94
CA CYS A 110 0.25 -1.82 -2.20
C CYS A 110 0.12 -3.01 -3.16
N LYS A 111 -1.10 -3.42 -3.53
CA LYS A 111 -1.27 -4.47 -4.54
C LYS A 111 -0.72 -4.00 -5.89
N LYS A 112 0.09 -4.87 -6.52
CA LYS A 112 0.56 -4.63 -7.89
C LYS A 112 -0.64 -4.68 -8.84
N PRO A 113 -0.83 -3.67 -9.69
CA PRO A 113 -1.86 -3.72 -10.71
C PRO A 113 -1.45 -4.72 -11.79
N VAL A 114 -2.30 -5.71 -12.03
CA VAL A 114 -2.06 -6.78 -13.03
C VAL A 114 -3.16 -6.75 -14.07
N VAL A 115 -2.78 -6.61 -15.32
CA VAL A 115 -3.69 -6.80 -16.47
C VAL A 115 -3.72 -8.29 -16.79
N VAL A 116 -4.91 -8.87 -16.80
CA VAL A 116 -5.11 -10.28 -17.12
C VAL A 116 -5.73 -10.39 -18.51
N VAL A 117 -5.06 -11.09 -19.39
CA VAL A 117 -5.53 -11.44 -20.74
C VAL A 117 -5.87 -12.93 -20.74
N ASN A 118 -7.10 -13.28 -21.05
CA ASN A 118 -7.59 -14.65 -21.08
C ASN A 118 -8.42 -14.93 -22.36
N SER A 119 -8.98 -16.14 -22.47
CA SER A 119 -9.83 -16.53 -23.60
C SER A 119 -11.07 -15.65 -23.76
N ASP A 120 -11.58 -15.06 -22.71
CA ASP A 120 -12.85 -14.33 -22.68
C ASP A 120 -12.65 -12.83 -22.97
N GLY A 121 -11.42 -12.32 -22.77
CA GLY A 121 -11.08 -10.91 -22.98
C GLY A 121 -9.97 -10.41 -22.08
N VAL A 122 -10.02 -9.12 -21.73
CA VAL A 122 -9.01 -8.40 -20.97
C VAL A 122 -9.61 -7.78 -19.73
N SER A 123 -8.96 -8.02 -18.57
CA SER A 123 -9.30 -7.37 -17.31
C SER A 123 -8.20 -6.40 -16.92
N TYR A 124 -8.55 -5.11 -16.80
CA TYR A 124 -7.64 -4.04 -16.42
C TYR A 124 -7.86 -3.63 -14.95
N PRO A 125 -6.80 -3.48 -14.16
CA PRO A 125 -6.87 -3.16 -12.74
C PRO A 125 -7.18 -1.68 -12.51
N SER A 126 -8.44 -1.31 -12.68
CA SER A 126 -8.97 0.01 -12.30
C SER A 126 -9.97 -0.14 -11.14
N PHE A 127 -10.41 0.98 -10.55
CA PHE A 127 -11.51 0.97 -9.60
C PHE A 127 -12.67 1.82 -10.14
N PRO A 128 -13.82 1.21 -10.48
CA PRO A 128 -14.09 -0.23 -10.56
C PRO A 128 -13.25 -0.94 -11.63
N ALA A 129 -13.01 -2.25 -11.46
CA ALA A 129 -12.23 -3.03 -12.43
C ALA A 129 -12.92 -3.02 -13.81
N LYS A 130 -12.17 -2.67 -14.84
CA LYS A 130 -12.67 -2.68 -16.22
C LYS A 130 -12.40 -4.04 -16.85
N LYS A 131 -13.42 -4.58 -17.49
CA LYS A 131 -13.32 -5.81 -18.26
C LYS A 131 -13.85 -5.54 -19.66
N TRP A 132 -13.13 -6.01 -20.67
CA TRP A 132 -13.54 -5.96 -22.06
C TRP A 132 -13.50 -7.35 -22.66
N THR A 133 -14.53 -7.70 -23.39
CA THR A 133 -14.57 -8.91 -24.23
C THR A 133 -13.82 -8.67 -25.54
N TRP A 134 -13.35 -9.73 -26.19
CA TRP A 134 -12.62 -9.61 -27.46
C TRP A 134 -13.37 -8.83 -28.54
N PRO A 135 -14.72 -8.97 -28.70
CA PRO A 135 -15.48 -8.17 -29.66
C PRO A 135 -15.47 -6.65 -29.41
N GLU A 136 -15.23 -6.20 -28.15
CA GLU A 136 -15.19 -4.78 -27.78
C GLU A 136 -13.83 -4.15 -28.03
N LEU A 137 -12.80 -4.95 -28.25
CA LEU A 137 -11.44 -4.51 -28.50
C LEU A 137 -11.15 -4.40 -29.98
N ALA A 138 -10.48 -3.31 -30.39
CA ALA A 138 -9.96 -3.15 -31.73
C ALA A 138 -8.56 -3.77 -31.85
N ASN A 139 -7.69 -3.52 -30.83
CA ASN A 139 -6.34 -4.04 -30.82
C ASN A 139 -5.77 -4.09 -29.40
N ILE A 140 -4.85 -5.03 -29.15
CA ILE A 140 -3.99 -5.07 -27.96
C ILE A 140 -2.57 -5.26 -28.41
N MET A 141 -1.69 -4.40 -27.96
CA MET A 141 -0.28 -4.45 -28.28
C MET A 141 0.56 -4.25 -27.03
N ALA A 142 1.51 -5.17 -26.81
CA ALA A 142 2.56 -5.03 -25.82
C ALA A 142 3.89 -4.91 -26.54
N ARG A 143 4.41 -3.69 -26.68
CA ARG A 143 5.63 -3.39 -27.42
C ARG A 143 6.44 -2.32 -26.72
N ASP A 144 7.77 -2.46 -26.75
CA ASP A 144 8.74 -1.48 -26.24
C ASP A 144 8.52 -1.10 -24.77
N GLY A 145 8.01 -2.05 -23.96
CA GLY A 145 7.71 -1.81 -22.54
C GLY A 145 6.41 -1.04 -22.28
N MET A 146 5.56 -0.90 -23.31
CA MET A 146 4.24 -0.28 -23.21
C MET A 146 3.14 -1.28 -23.57
N LEU A 147 2.08 -1.28 -22.78
CA LEU A 147 0.82 -1.94 -23.08
C LEU A 147 -0.14 -0.91 -23.65
N THR A 148 -0.63 -1.16 -24.85
CA THR A 148 -1.67 -0.36 -25.52
C THR A 148 -2.91 -1.22 -25.71
N ILE A 149 -4.04 -0.77 -25.19
CA ILE A 149 -5.36 -1.39 -25.36
C ILE A 149 -6.21 -0.39 -26.11
N ASP A 150 -6.60 -0.75 -27.33
CA ASP A 150 -7.46 0.04 -28.19
C ASP A 150 -8.86 -0.58 -28.20
N CYS A 151 -9.85 0.19 -27.78
CA CYS A 151 -11.24 -0.21 -27.72
C CYS A 151 -12.00 0.32 -28.94
N LYS A 152 -12.98 -0.42 -29.45
CA LYS A 152 -13.80 0.00 -30.60
C LYS A 152 -14.62 1.28 -30.37
N ASP A 153 -14.78 1.67 -29.11
CA ASP A 153 -15.44 2.92 -28.71
C ASP A 153 -14.51 4.15 -28.73
N ASN A 154 -13.37 4.05 -29.42
CA ASN A 154 -12.32 5.08 -29.54
C ASN A 154 -11.62 5.39 -28.20
N ARG A 155 -11.69 4.52 -27.21
CA ARG A 155 -10.88 4.65 -25.97
C ARG A 155 -9.54 3.97 -26.16
N LEU A 156 -8.48 4.75 -25.95
CA LEU A 156 -7.11 4.26 -25.96
C LEU A 156 -6.58 4.25 -24.51
N ILE A 157 -6.10 3.11 -24.06
CA ILE A 157 -5.45 2.96 -22.75
C ILE A 157 -4.00 2.57 -22.99
N GLN A 158 -3.10 3.40 -22.49
CA GLN A 158 -1.66 3.13 -22.54
C GLN A 158 -1.09 3.05 -21.13
N SER A 159 -0.25 2.06 -20.90
CA SER A 159 0.41 1.85 -19.60
C SER A 159 1.81 1.30 -19.82
N VAL A 160 2.75 1.74 -19.01
CA VAL A 160 4.10 1.17 -18.98
C VAL A 160 4.04 -0.23 -18.38
N ILE A 161 4.85 -1.16 -18.85
CA ILE A 161 4.97 -2.51 -18.31
C ILE A 161 6.17 -2.56 -17.35
N GLU A 162 6.00 -3.16 -16.18
CA GLU A 162 7.12 -3.41 -15.25
C GLU A 162 8.01 -4.51 -15.86
N LYS A 163 9.31 -4.20 -16.05
CA LYS A 163 10.29 -5.16 -16.56
C LYS A 163 10.74 -6.13 -15.47
#